data_0ad1d758cf506354d8dee4bce1cc0f3a
#
_entry.id   0ad1d758cf506354d8dee4bce1cc0f3a
#
_cell.length_a   1.000
_cell.length_b   1.000
_cell.length_c   1.000
_cell.angle_alpha   90.00
_cell.angle_beta   90.00
_cell.angle_gamma   90.00
#
_symmetry.space_group_name_H-M   'P 1'
#
loop_
_entity.id
_entity.type
_entity.pdbx_description
1 polymer ?
#
loop_
_entity_poly.entity_id
_entity_poly.type
_entity_poly.pdbx_seq_one_letter_code
_entity_poly.pdbx_strand_id
1 'polypeptide(L)'
;MIESAARRLAHELVNRREAINRELSRNGVRFGIYKNGEYHDRLFPYDPVPRIIESDEYDELEKGLKQRVNALNAYLKDIYSDKAIIHDGVVPEEYVYTSAGYFPQVNGVTPPGGIFAHIAGEDLVQGEDGRWWVLEDNLRIPSGASYPLFVRDIERRISPRLFRDVRIRDNREYPRLLRKAMDFVSTEGIAVVLTPGRYNSAFFEHAYLAEKTGAALAFPEDLEVVDNKVYFLDYAGKRHRVGVVYRRLSDEFLDPFAFNPDSVIGVPGILSAYRAGNVAIVNAPGNGAADDKAVYYFVPQMIKYYLGEEPILNNAPTYMPMFEADRKEVLNRMGELVIKDVAEAGGYGVVFGSSLDAAAREELANRIKEEPRRFIAQEVIQFRDIDVVDPKTGEMSPRKCDLRAFVVTGKNTHVWYSGLTRYSSVPGQMIVNSSQGGGFKDTWVLAPESGMNTVPKRRW
;
A
#
# COMPACT_ATOMS: atom_id res chain seq x y z
N MET A 1 12.16 19.03 -23.05
CA MET A 1 11.33 18.67 -24.23
C MET A 1 10.25 17.64 -23.86
N ILE A 2 10.58 16.58 -23.14
CA ILE A 2 9.62 15.52 -22.71
C ILE A 2 8.60 16.08 -21.72
N GLU A 3 9.02 16.89 -20.73
CA GLU A 3 8.12 17.55 -19.78
C GLU A 3 7.09 18.44 -20.48
N SER A 4 7.49 19.20 -21.49
CA SER A 4 6.56 20.03 -22.25
C SER A 4 5.55 19.21 -23.07
N ALA A 5 5.92 18.02 -23.53
CA ALA A 5 5.03 17.10 -24.22
C ALA A 5 4.06 16.45 -23.22
N ALA A 6 4.55 16.05 -22.04
CA ALA A 6 3.73 15.49 -20.98
C ALA A 6 2.69 16.52 -20.46
N ARG A 7 3.08 17.78 -20.29
CA ARG A 7 2.15 18.87 -19.90
C ARG A 7 1.09 19.12 -20.96
N ARG A 8 1.44 19.09 -22.27
CA ARG A 8 0.44 19.20 -23.35
C ARG A 8 -0.54 18.04 -23.33
N LEU A 9 -0.03 16.81 -23.12
CA LEU A 9 -0.87 15.63 -23.02
C LEU A 9 -1.82 15.74 -21.82
N ALA A 10 -1.34 16.20 -20.67
CA ALA A 10 -2.17 16.46 -19.50
C ALA A 10 -3.31 17.42 -19.82
N HIS A 11 -3.03 18.52 -20.51
CA HIS A 11 -4.04 19.51 -20.89
C HIS A 11 -5.12 18.91 -21.82
N GLU A 12 -4.73 18.03 -22.75
CA GLU A 12 -5.69 17.35 -23.62
C GLU A 12 -6.53 16.31 -22.88
N LEU A 13 -5.98 15.64 -21.86
CA LEU A 13 -6.73 14.73 -21.00
C LEU A 13 -7.80 15.44 -20.17
N VAL A 14 -7.53 16.68 -19.73
CA VAL A 14 -8.54 17.53 -19.06
C VAL A 14 -9.75 17.74 -19.98
N ASN A 15 -9.53 18.04 -21.26
CA ASN A 15 -10.61 18.19 -22.23
C ASN A 15 -11.42 16.90 -22.48
N ARG A 16 -10.86 15.74 -22.13
CA ARG A 16 -11.53 14.43 -22.25
C ARG A 16 -12.07 13.89 -20.93
N ARG A 17 -11.98 14.66 -19.85
CA ARG A 17 -12.37 14.27 -18.48
C ARG A 17 -13.74 13.60 -18.42
N GLU A 18 -14.75 14.17 -19.08
CA GLU A 18 -16.10 13.60 -19.05
C GLU A 18 -16.19 12.22 -19.72
N ALA A 19 -15.43 12.00 -20.80
CA ALA A 19 -15.39 10.70 -21.46
C ALA A 19 -14.70 9.66 -20.56
N ILE A 20 -13.60 10.04 -19.89
CA ILE A 20 -12.90 9.20 -18.93
C ILE A 20 -13.84 8.85 -17.78
N ASN A 21 -14.51 9.84 -17.17
CA ASN A 21 -15.43 9.62 -16.05
C ASN A 21 -16.62 8.72 -16.42
N ARG A 22 -17.14 8.82 -17.64
CA ARG A 22 -18.17 7.90 -18.14
C ARG A 22 -17.67 6.46 -18.20
N GLU A 23 -16.44 6.25 -18.68
CA GLU A 23 -15.84 4.91 -18.74
C GLU A 23 -15.55 4.35 -17.34
N LEU A 24 -15.05 5.17 -16.40
CA LEU A 24 -14.86 4.78 -15.01
C LEU A 24 -16.19 4.35 -14.36
N SER A 25 -17.26 5.13 -14.60
CA SER A 25 -18.59 4.82 -14.07
C SER A 25 -19.15 3.52 -14.65
N ARG A 26 -19.06 3.32 -15.98
CA ARG A 26 -19.55 2.11 -16.67
C ARG A 26 -18.86 0.84 -16.20
N ASN A 27 -17.59 0.93 -15.88
CA ASN A 27 -16.78 -0.20 -15.41
C ASN A 27 -16.80 -0.38 -13.89
N GLY A 28 -17.58 0.44 -13.17
CA GLY A 28 -17.72 0.31 -11.72
C GLY A 28 -16.45 0.57 -10.94
N VAL A 29 -15.62 1.54 -11.40
CA VAL A 29 -14.39 1.93 -10.69
C VAL A 29 -14.79 2.71 -9.45
N ARG A 30 -14.97 1.99 -8.36
CA ARG A 30 -15.51 2.48 -7.11
C ARG A 30 -14.52 2.30 -5.97
N PHE A 31 -14.65 3.16 -5.00
CA PHE A 31 -13.99 3.04 -3.71
C PHE A 31 -15.02 3.33 -2.63
N GLY A 32 -15.49 2.29 -1.96
CA GLY A 32 -16.47 2.42 -0.89
C GLY A 32 -15.86 3.08 0.35
N ILE A 33 -16.64 3.92 1.00
CA ILE A 33 -16.25 4.54 2.27
C ILE A 33 -17.28 4.22 3.34
N TYR A 34 -16.82 4.10 4.57
CA TYR A 34 -17.70 4.02 5.72
C TYR A 34 -17.83 5.40 6.36
N LYS A 35 -19.05 5.88 6.53
CA LYS A 35 -19.34 7.14 7.20
C LYS A 35 -20.43 6.89 8.24
N ASN A 36 -20.14 7.18 9.50
CA ASN A 36 -21.05 6.93 10.63
C ASN A 36 -21.55 5.46 10.70
N GLY A 37 -20.68 4.50 10.35
CA GLY A 37 -21.02 3.08 10.35
C GLY A 37 -21.78 2.58 9.10
N GLU A 38 -22.18 3.47 8.19
CA GLU A 38 -22.87 3.12 6.95
C GLU A 38 -21.88 3.04 5.77
N TYR A 39 -22.04 2.02 4.94
CA TYR A 39 -21.28 1.85 3.71
C TYR A 39 -21.82 2.74 2.60
N HIS A 40 -20.98 3.61 2.06
CA HIS A 40 -21.28 4.46 0.91
C HIS A 40 -20.44 4.04 -0.29
N ASP A 41 -21.09 3.44 -1.27
CA ASP A 41 -20.48 3.11 -2.54
C ASP A 41 -20.39 4.36 -3.43
N ARG A 42 -19.16 4.82 -3.71
CA ARG A 42 -18.94 6.00 -4.55
C ARG A 42 -17.96 5.73 -5.68
N LEU A 43 -18.10 6.45 -6.77
CA LEU A 43 -17.05 6.53 -7.76
C LEU A 43 -15.80 7.13 -7.10
N PHE A 44 -14.64 6.54 -7.37
CA PHE A 44 -13.38 7.11 -6.90
C PHE A 44 -13.07 8.35 -7.74
N PRO A 45 -13.06 9.58 -7.17
CA PRO A 45 -12.84 10.79 -7.95
C PRO A 45 -11.49 10.76 -8.65
N TYR A 46 -11.50 10.96 -9.94
CA TYR A 46 -10.30 10.93 -10.78
C TYR A 46 -9.97 12.32 -11.33
N ASP A 47 -8.70 12.69 -11.22
CA ASP A 47 -8.11 13.86 -11.87
C ASP A 47 -7.29 13.43 -13.09
N PRO A 48 -7.61 13.92 -14.30
CA PRO A 48 -6.92 13.54 -15.53
C PRO A 48 -5.51 14.11 -15.68
N VAL A 49 -5.09 15.05 -14.82
CA VAL A 49 -3.72 15.57 -14.84
C VAL A 49 -2.81 14.61 -14.07
N PRO A 50 -1.92 13.87 -14.73
CA PRO A 50 -1.07 12.89 -14.05
C PRO A 50 -0.03 13.58 -13.16
N ARG A 51 0.42 12.89 -12.12
CA ARG A 51 1.68 13.22 -11.49
C ARG A 51 2.82 12.74 -12.36
N ILE A 52 3.72 13.64 -12.72
CA ILE A 52 4.90 13.32 -13.53
C ILE A 52 6.11 13.20 -12.59
N ILE A 53 6.86 12.10 -12.71
CA ILE A 53 8.11 11.86 -12.01
C ILE A 53 9.20 11.61 -13.06
N GLU A 54 10.29 12.34 -12.97
CA GLU A 54 11.42 12.20 -13.89
C GLU A 54 12.13 10.85 -13.72
N SER A 55 12.82 10.41 -14.76
CA SER A 55 13.42 9.07 -14.81
C SER A 55 14.46 8.86 -13.72
N ASP A 56 15.37 9.79 -13.53
CA ASP A 56 16.45 9.74 -12.56
C ASP A 56 15.93 9.84 -11.12
N GLU A 57 14.94 10.71 -10.89
CA GLU A 57 14.24 10.83 -9.62
C GLU A 57 13.60 9.49 -9.22
N TYR A 58 12.93 8.82 -10.18
CA TYR A 58 12.31 7.53 -9.90
C TYR A 58 13.33 6.41 -9.68
N ASP A 59 14.47 6.46 -10.36
CA ASP A 59 15.55 5.47 -10.20
C ASP A 59 16.13 5.50 -8.78
N GLU A 60 16.21 6.68 -8.15
CA GLU A 60 16.58 6.81 -6.75
C GLU A 60 15.49 6.30 -5.80
N LEU A 61 14.21 6.62 -6.09
CA LEU A 61 13.08 6.04 -5.36
C LEU A 61 13.08 4.52 -5.45
N GLU A 62 13.30 3.95 -6.63
CA GLU A 62 13.35 2.50 -6.84
C GLU A 62 14.40 1.84 -5.96
N LYS A 63 15.61 2.39 -5.89
CA LYS A 63 16.70 1.87 -5.05
C LYS A 63 16.32 1.89 -3.57
N GLY A 64 15.82 3.03 -3.10
CA GLY A 64 15.45 3.19 -1.69
C GLY A 64 14.26 2.34 -1.27
N LEU A 65 13.26 2.18 -2.14
CA LEU A 65 12.11 1.31 -1.90
C LEU A 65 12.50 -0.16 -1.85
N LYS A 66 13.38 -0.62 -2.74
CA LYS A 66 13.93 -2.00 -2.70
C LYS A 66 14.71 -2.25 -1.41
N GLN A 67 15.58 -1.33 -1.03
CA GLN A 67 16.34 -1.42 0.21
C GLN A 67 15.40 -1.55 1.41
N ARG A 68 14.41 -0.68 1.51
CA ARG A 68 13.46 -0.63 2.61
C ARG A 68 12.66 -1.92 2.74
N VAL A 69 12.03 -2.39 1.67
CA VAL A 69 11.21 -3.61 1.68
C VAL A 69 12.05 -4.86 1.95
N ASN A 70 13.29 -4.91 1.48
CA ASN A 70 14.20 -6.00 1.81
C ASN A 70 14.55 -6.04 3.30
N ALA A 71 14.79 -4.88 3.93
CA ALA A 71 15.02 -4.79 5.37
C ALA A 71 13.79 -5.19 6.18
N LEU A 72 12.58 -4.74 5.77
CA LEU A 72 11.32 -5.11 6.40
C LEU A 72 11.01 -6.63 6.29
N ASN A 73 11.31 -7.25 5.16
CA ASN A 73 11.20 -8.71 5.03
C ASN A 73 12.21 -9.46 5.91
N ALA A 74 13.45 -8.94 6.03
CA ALA A 74 14.44 -9.52 6.95
C ALA A 74 13.98 -9.39 8.41
N TYR A 75 13.44 -8.24 8.80
CA TYR A 75 12.85 -8.02 10.12
C TYR A 75 11.71 -9.01 10.42
N LEU A 76 10.74 -9.15 9.50
CA LEU A 76 9.63 -10.08 9.67
C LEU A 76 10.11 -11.53 9.81
N LYS A 77 11.10 -11.94 9.01
CA LYS A 77 11.71 -13.26 9.14
C LYS A 77 12.36 -13.45 10.50
N ASP A 78 13.08 -12.46 10.98
CA ASP A 78 13.82 -12.53 12.24
C ASP A 78 12.90 -12.61 13.46
N ILE A 79 11.89 -11.74 13.56
CA ILE A 79 10.98 -11.71 14.73
C ILE A 79 10.13 -12.96 14.88
N TYR A 80 9.92 -13.75 13.82
CA TYR A 80 9.23 -15.03 13.86
C TYR A 80 10.16 -16.25 13.92
N SER A 81 11.50 -16.03 13.94
CA SER A 81 12.52 -17.09 14.09
C SER A 81 13.48 -16.81 15.24
N ASP A 82 14.68 -16.32 14.91
CA ASP A 82 15.80 -16.19 15.86
C ASP A 82 15.68 -14.96 16.78
N LYS A 83 14.91 -13.94 16.37
CA LYS A 83 14.67 -12.70 17.13
C LYS A 83 15.96 -11.93 17.46
N ALA A 84 16.95 -12.02 16.56
CA ALA A 84 18.26 -11.46 16.78
C ALA A 84 18.22 -9.95 17.00
N ILE A 85 17.41 -9.22 16.24
CA ILE A 85 17.27 -7.76 16.37
C ILE A 85 16.74 -7.33 17.75
N ILE A 86 15.92 -8.17 18.39
CA ILE A 86 15.42 -7.96 19.75
C ILE A 86 16.53 -8.26 20.76
N HIS A 87 17.21 -9.40 20.61
CA HIS A 87 18.32 -9.80 21.50
C HIS A 87 19.48 -8.81 21.50
N ASP A 88 19.75 -8.23 20.33
CA ASP A 88 20.79 -7.20 20.16
C ASP A 88 20.32 -5.80 20.59
N GLY A 89 19.06 -5.66 21.03
CA GLY A 89 18.52 -4.42 21.59
C GLY A 89 18.27 -3.30 20.56
N VAL A 90 18.24 -3.62 19.28
CA VAL A 90 17.99 -2.62 18.19
C VAL A 90 16.51 -2.25 18.16
N VAL A 91 15.62 -3.23 18.30
CA VAL A 91 14.17 -3.02 18.45
C VAL A 91 13.76 -3.56 19.82
N PRO A 92 13.19 -2.74 20.72
CA PRO A 92 12.69 -3.23 22.00
C PRO A 92 11.58 -4.26 21.81
N GLU A 93 11.59 -5.32 22.59
CA GLU A 93 10.64 -6.43 22.49
C GLU A 93 9.18 -5.98 22.64
N GLU A 94 8.93 -4.94 23.41
CA GLU A 94 7.59 -4.36 23.60
C GLU A 94 6.98 -3.90 22.26
N TYR A 95 7.77 -3.31 21.36
CA TYR A 95 7.27 -2.87 20.06
C TYR A 95 6.92 -4.02 19.14
N VAL A 96 7.47 -5.19 19.36
CA VAL A 96 7.15 -6.41 18.61
C VAL A 96 5.92 -7.09 19.20
N TYR A 97 5.97 -7.44 20.49
CA TYR A 97 4.95 -8.31 21.08
C TYR A 97 3.63 -7.60 21.43
N THR A 98 3.64 -6.27 21.52
CA THR A 98 2.41 -5.47 21.70
C THR A 98 1.85 -4.94 20.38
N SER A 99 2.50 -5.23 19.26
CA SER A 99 1.96 -4.88 17.94
C SER A 99 0.71 -5.71 17.65
N ALA A 100 -0.36 -5.03 17.25
CA ALA A 100 -1.61 -5.70 16.85
C ALA A 100 -1.44 -6.61 15.62
N GLY A 101 -0.36 -6.40 14.85
CA GLY A 101 -0.03 -7.22 13.69
C GLY A 101 0.89 -8.41 13.98
N TYR A 102 1.37 -8.56 15.22
CA TYR A 102 2.18 -9.71 15.63
C TYR A 102 1.29 -10.87 16.08
N PHE A 103 1.42 -12.01 15.44
CA PHE A 103 0.63 -13.20 15.69
C PHE A 103 1.52 -14.36 16.14
N PRO A 104 1.55 -14.72 17.44
CA PRO A 104 2.33 -15.86 17.94
C PRO A 104 2.02 -17.19 17.24
N GLN A 105 0.82 -17.32 16.66
CA GLN A 105 0.38 -18.50 15.92
C GLN A 105 1.24 -18.82 14.70
N VAL A 106 2.01 -17.83 14.19
CA VAL A 106 2.91 -18.02 13.04
C VAL A 106 4.38 -18.15 13.44
N ASN A 107 4.70 -18.15 14.75
CA ASN A 107 6.07 -18.40 15.22
C ASN A 107 6.60 -19.74 14.70
N GLY A 108 7.84 -19.74 14.21
CA GLY A 108 8.51 -20.91 13.68
C GLY A 108 8.00 -21.37 12.31
N VAL A 109 7.08 -20.65 11.70
CA VAL A 109 6.64 -20.90 10.32
C VAL A 109 7.51 -20.11 9.36
N THR A 110 8.21 -20.79 8.47
CA THR A 110 8.93 -20.12 7.37
C THR A 110 8.00 -20.05 6.15
N PRO A 111 7.61 -18.87 5.69
CA PRO A 111 6.84 -18.72 4.47
C PRO A 111 7.59 -19.32 3.28
N PRO A 112 6.89 -19.86 2.26
CA PRO A 112 7.53 -20.29 1.02
C PRO A 112 8.39 -19.15 0.44
N GLY A 113 9.63 -19.48 0.06
CA GLY A 113 10.61 -18.49 -0.41
C GLY A 113 11.21 -17.59 0.69
N GLY A 114 10.79 -17.73 1.95
CA GLY A 114 11.26 -16.90 3.08
C GLY A 114 10.77 -15.46 3.04
N ILE A 115 9.70 -15.16 2.28
CA ILE A 115 9.18 -13.81 2.06
C ILE A 115 7.84 -13.66 2.79
N PHE A 116 7.73 -12.66 3.66
CA PHE A 116 6.49 -12.32 4.37
C PHE A 116 5.65 -11.30 3.61
N ALA A 117 6.30 -10.24 3.11
CA ALA A 117 5.65 -9.18 2.35
C ALA A 117 6.04 -9.27 0.87
N HIS A 118 5.19 -9.92 0.07
CA HIS A 118 5.34 -10.01 -1.38
C HIS A 118 4.90 -8.73 -2.07
N ILE A 119 3.87 -8.08 -1.53
CA ILE A 119 3.36 -6.79 -2.00
C ILE A 119 3.47 -5.81 -0.86
N ALA A 120 4.26 -4.75 -1.05
CA ALA A 120 4.36 -3.62 -0.15
C ALA A 120 3.83 -2.37 -0.84
N GLY A 121 3.20 -1.48 -0.09
CA GLY A 121 2.70 -0.19 -0.54
C GLY A 121 3.23 0.92 0.36
N GLU A 122 4.26 1.61 -0.10
CA GLU A 122 4.93 2.65 0.65
C GLU A 122 4.27 4.00 0.39
N ASP A 123 3.81 4.67 1.42
CA ASP A 123 3.20 5.99 1.29
C ASP A 123 4.28 7.07 1.44
N LEU A 124 4.48 7.83 0.36
CA LEU A 124 5.52 8.85 0.25
C LEU A 124 4.92 10.23 -0.03
N VAL A 125 5.59 11.25 0.50
CA VAL A 125 5.34 12.64 0.13
C VAL A 125 6.61 13.29 -0.38
N GLN A 126 6.46 14.25 -1.27
CA GLN A 126 7.55 15.09 -1.72
C GLN A 126 7.48 16.42 -0.98
N GLY A 127 8.54 16.77 -0.27
CA GLY A 127 8.67 18.06 0.38
C GLY A 127 8.82 19.22 -0.61
N GLU A 128 8.65 20.44 -0.15
CA GLU A 128 8.88 21.65 -0.94
C GLU A 128 10.34 21.74 -1.43
N ASP A 129 11.27 21.13 -0.72
CA ASP A 129 12.68 20.98 -1.07
C ASP A 129 12.97 19.92 -2.13
N GLY A 130 11.93 19.24 -2.62
CA GLY A 130 12.01 18.18 -3.62
C GLY A 130 12.41 16.81 -3.06
N ARG A 131 12.77 16.68 -1.79
CA ARG A 131 13.12 15.40 -1.17
C ARG A 131 11.89 14.53 -0.94
N TRP A 132 12.06 13.22 -1.08
CA TRP A 132 11.05 12.24 -0.77
C TRP A 132 11.15 11.77 0.68
N TRP A 133 9.99 11.66 1.31
CA TRP A 133 9.82 11.22 2.69
C TRP A 133 8.84 10.05 2.73
N VAL A 134 9.22 8.96 3.36
CA VAL A 134 8.29 7.87 3.65
C VAL A 134 7.48 8.27 4.87
N LEU A 135 6.16 8.15 4.79
CA LEU A 135 5.26 8.44 5.90
C LEU A 135 4.73 7.19 6.59
N GLU A 136 4.60 6.08 5.85
CA GLU A 136 4.01 4.84 6.33
C GLU A 136 4.43 3.67 5.44
N ASP A 137 4.61 2.50 6.05
CA ASP A 137 4.82 1.23 5.37
C ASP A 137 3.53 0.41 5.45
N ASN A 138 2.94 0.05 4.31
CA ASN A 138 1.75 -0.78 4.24
C ASN A 138 2.11 -2.15 3.66
N LEU A 139 2.18 -3.17 4.52
CA LEU A 139 2.63 -4.50 4.12
C LEU A 139 1.55 -5.58 4.22
N ARG A 140 0.49 -5.40 5.03
CA ARG A 140 -0.54 -6.44 5.19
C ARG A 140 -1.28 -6.72 3.90
N ILE A 141 -2.05 -5.75 3.44
CA ILE A 141 -2.93 -5.85 2.26
C ILE A 141 -2.99 -4.51 1.52
N PRO A 142 -1.85 -3.94 1.05
CA PRO A 142 -1.85 -2.66 0.36
C PRO A 142 -2.78 -2.70 -0.85
N SER A 143 -3.56 -1.64 -1.02
CA SER A 143 -4.55 -1.51 -2.10
C SER A 143 -4.30 -0.26 -2.91
N GLY A 144 -4.76 -0.29 -4.17
CA GLY A 144 -4.79 0.88 -5.03
C GLY A 144 -4.06 0.74 -6.36
N ALA A 145 -3.36 -0.36 -6.63
CA ALA A 145 -2.63 -0.56 -7.90
C ALA A 145 -3.56 -0.66 -9.12
N SER A 146 -4.78 -1.16 -8.94
CA SER A 146 -5.74 -1.32 -10.03
C SER A 146 -6.19 0.01 -10.65
N TYR A 147 -6.28 1.07 -9.85
CA TYR A 147 -6.82 2.35 -10.30
C TYR A 147 -5.92 3.03 -11.35
N PRO A 148 -4.61 3.23 -11.15
CA PRO A 148 -3.72 3.74 -12.18
C PRO A 148 -3.60 2.82 -13.40
N LEU A 149 -3.66 1.50 -13.20
CA LEU A 149 -3.67 0.54 -14.31
C LEU A 149 -4.89 0.75 -15.20
N PHE A 150 -6.06 0.78 -14.58
CA PHE A 150 -7.32 0.87 -15.29
C PHE A 150 -7.49 2.22 -16.01
N VAL A 151 -7.18 3.33 -15.31
CA VAL A 151 -7.34 4.67 -15.89
C VAL A 151 -6.36 4.90 -17.04
N ARG A 152 -5.10 4.44 -16.94
CA ARG A 152 -4.12 4.54 -18.00
C ARG A 152 -4.55 3.80 -19.27
N ASP A 153 -5.22 2.65 -19.13
CA ASP A 153 -5.77 1.90 -20.27
C ASP A 153 -6.93 2.66 -20.92
N ILE A 154 -7.78 3.34 -20.14
CA ILE A 154 -8.82 4.24 -20.69
C ILE A 154 -8.19 5.40 -21.43
N GLU A 155 -7.24 6.09 -20.84
CA GLU A 155 -6.56 7.25 -21.43
C GLU A 155 -5.90 6.89 -22.77
N ARG A 156 -5.21 5.76 -22.83
CA ARG A 156 -4.60 5.25 -24.07
C ARG A 156 -5.64 4.96 -25.14
N ARG A 157 -6.82 4.47 -24.81
CA ARG A 157 -7.90 4.21 -25.76
C ARG A 157 -8.54 5.50 -26.25
N ILE A 158 -8.74 6.47 -25.36
CA ILE A 158 -9.38 7.75 -25.67
C ILE A 158 -8.42 8.68 -26.44
N SER A 159 -7.13 8.62 -26.12
CA SER A 159 -6.11 9.55 -26.66
C SER A 159 -4.86 8.83 -27.19
N PRO A 160 -4.98 7.85 -28.10
CA PRO A 160 -3.84 6.98 -28.49
C PRO A 160 -2.72 7.73 -29.20
N ARG A 161 -3.01 8.87 -29.84
CA ARG A 161 -1.98 9.67 -30.52
C ARG A 161 -1.08 10.39 -29.54
N LEU A 162 -1.63 10.85 -28.42
CA LEU A 162 -0.91 11.61 -27.41
C LEU A 162 0.14 10.76 -26.68
N PHE A 163 -0.19 9.49 -26.42
CA PHE A 163 0.74 8.56 -25.78
C PHE A 163 1.91 8.11 -26.66
N ARG A 164 1.91 8.44 -27.97
CA ARG A 164 3.05 8.16 -28.85
C ARG A 164 4.19 9.15 -28.70
N ASP A 165 3.87 10.36 -28.31
CA ASP A 165 4.82 11.48 -28.25
C ASP A 165 5.46 11.63 -26.85
N VAL A 166 4.91 10.93 -25.84
CA VAL A 166 5.41 10.95 -24.46
C VAL A 166 5.98 9.58 -24.10
N ARG A 167 7.23 9.55 -23.67
CA ARG A 167 7.89 8.32 -23.24
C ARG A 167 7.62 8.09 -21.76
N ILE A 168 6.60 7.31 -21.46
CA ILE A 168 6.22 6.91 -20.11
C ILE A 168 6.61 5.44 -19.94
N ARG A 169 7.22 5.07 -18.80
CA ARG A 169 7.47 3.67 -18.45
C ARG A 169 6.15 2.90 -18.37
N ASP A 170 6.18 1.64 -18.78
CA ASP A 170 4.96 0.83 -18.89
C ASP A 170 4.47 0.38 -17.52
N ASN A 171 3.25 0.77 -17.17
CA ASN A 171 2.62 0.36 -15.90
C ASN A 171 1.92 -1.02 -15.98
N ARG A 172 1.70 -1.59 -17.18
CA ARG A 172 0.95 -2.85 -17.38
C ARG A 172 1.69 -4.08 -16.89
N GLU A 173 2.92 -3.93 -16.42
CA GLU A 173 3.69 -5.06 -15.90
C GLU A 173 3.21 -5.54 -14.51
N TYR A 174 2.51 -4.69 -13.73
CA TYR A 174 2.15 -5.01 -12.35
C TYR A 174 1.39 -6.35 -12.19
N PRO A 175 0.31 -6.65 -12.94
CA PRO A 175 -0.36 -7.93 -12.81
C PRO A 175 0.55 -9.12 -13.15
N ARG A 176 1.49 -8.94 -14.08
CA ARG A 176 2.48 -9.98 -14.43
C ARG A 176 3.49 -10.18 -13.28
N LEU A 177 3.94 -9.10 -12.64
CA LEU A 177 4.82 -9.18 -11.47
C LEU A 177 4.12 -9.86 -10.31
N LEU A 178 2.86 -9.47 -10.02
CA LEU A 178 2.04 -10.10 -9.00
C LEU A 178 1.84 -11.60 -9.28
N ARG A 179 1.51 -11.96 -10.54
CA ARG A 179 1.38 -13.38 -10.92
C ARG A 179 2.68 -14.13 -10.73
N LYS A 180 3.82 -13.60 -11.15
CA LYS A 180 5.14 -14.19 -10.95
C LYS A 180 5.50 -14.37 -9.47
N ALA A 181 5.14 -13.42 -8.62
CA ALA A 181 5.36 -13.53 -7.18
C ALA A 181 4.51 -14.66 -6.58
N MET A 182 3.25 -14.79 -6.99
CA MET A 182 2.39 -15.90 -6.60
C MET A 182 2.94 -17.25 -7.10
N ASP A 183 3.31 -17.35 -8.38
CA ASP A 183 3.84 -18.58 -8.97
C ASP A 183 5.16 -19.02 -8.32
N PHE A 184 5.99 -18.06 -7.88
CA PHE A 184 7.26 -18.35 -7.21
C PHE A 184 7.09 -19.11 -5.89
N VAL A 185 6.00 -18.86 -5.16
CA VAL A 185 5.71 -19.49 -3.86
C VAL A 185 4.63 -20.56 -3.93
N SER A 186 3.93 -20.66 -5.05
CA SER A 186 2.81 -21.60 -5.22
C SER A 186 3.25 -23.03 -5.01
N THR A 187 2.44 -23.77 -4.26
CA THR A 187 2.48 -25.22 -4.24
C THR A 187 1.69 -25.78 -5.43
N GLU A 188 1.38 -27.07 -5.42
CA GLU A 188 0.56 -27.67 -6.46
C GLU A 188 -0.87 -27.12 -6.44
N GLY A 189 -1.37 -26.62 -7.57
CA GLY A 189 -2.74 -26.16 -7.71
C GLY A 189 -2.89 -24.82 -8.42
N ILE A 190 -4.10 -24.28 -8.37
CA ILE A 190 -4.44 -22.97 -8.96
C ILE A 190 -4.10 -21.82 -8.00
N ALA A 191 -3.99 -20.62 -8.57
CA ALA A 191 -3.94 -19.38 -7.80
C ALA A 191 -5.35 -18.83 -7.58
N VAL A 192 -5.64 -18.31 -6.38
CA VAL A 192 -6.89 -17.64 -6.06
C VAL A 192 -6.62 -16.27 -5.45
N VAL A 193 -7.54 -15.33 -5.68
CA VAL A 193 -7.63 -14.06 -4.94
C VAL A 193 -8.78 -14.20 -3.96
N LEU A 194 -8.46 -14.26 -2.67
CA LEU A 194 -9.45 -14.36 -1.61
C LEU A 194 -9.95 -12.97 -1.22
N THR A 195 -11.21 -12.71 -1.49
CA THR A 195 -11.89 -11.45 -1.16
C THR A 195 -12.85 -11.62 0.01
N PRO A 196 -12.95 -10.65 0.95
CA PRO A 196 -13.97 -10.67 2.00
C PRO A 196 -15.37 -10.31 1.50
N GLY A 197 -15.52 -10.01 0.20
CA GLY A 197 -16.83 -9.76 -0.39
C GLY A 197 -17.03 -8.35 -0.93
N ARG A 198 -18.24 -8.13 -1.46
CA ARG A 198 -18.60 -6.93 -2.25
C ARG A 198 -18.68 -5.63 -1.45
N TYR A 199 -18.80 -5.73 -0.12
CA TYR A 199 -18.83 -4.58 0.78
C TYR A 199 -17.44 -4.10 1.21
N ASN A 200 -16.37 -4.76 0.74
CA ASN A 200 -15.03 -4.27 0.95
C ASN A 200 -14.77 -3.05 0.04
N SER A 201 -14.16 -2.01 0.61
CA SER A 201 -13.84 -0.75 -0.10
C SER A 201 -13.04 -0.96 -1.39
N ALA A 202 -12.19 -1.98 -1.44
CA ALA A 202 -11.31 -2.30 -2.56
C ALA A 202 -11.81 -3.50 -3.39
N PHE A 203 -13.09 -3.89 -3.32
CA PHE A 203 -13.61 -5.05 -4.05
C PHE A 203 -13.37 -4.95 -5.56
N PHE A 204 -13.48 -3.75 -6.14
CA PHE A 204 -13.12 -3.53 -7.55
C PHE A 204 -11.72 -4.03 -7.86
N GLU A 205 -10.73 -3.69 -7.01
CA GLU A 205 -9.34 -4.12 -7.17
C GLU A 205 -9.21 -5.64 -7.08
N HIS A 206 -9.91 -6.28 -6.15
CA HIS A 206 -9.84 -7.74 -5.97
C HIS A 206 -10.27 -8.47 -7.25
N ALA A 207 -11.41 -8.08 -7.81
CA ALA A 207 -11.94 -8.64 -9.06
C ALA A 207 -11.03 -8.33 -10.25
N TYR A 208 -10.57 -7.08 -10.36
CA TYR A 208 -9.67 -6.65 -11.44
C TYR A 208 -8.34 -7.41 -11.44
N LEU A 209 -7.70 -7.54 -10.28
CA LEU A 209 -6.43 -8.26 -10.18
C LEU A 209 -6.60 -9.78 -10.38
N ALA A 210 -7.71 -10.37 -9.93
CA ALA A 210 -8.02 -11.77 -10.24
C ALA A 210 -8.09 -12.00 -11.75
N GLU A 211 -8.84 -11.16 -12.47
CA GLU A 211 -8.94 -11.20 -13.93
C GLU A 211 -7.56 -11.02 -14.61
N LYS A 212 -6.81 -9.99 -14.23
CA LYS A 212 -5.55 -9.64 -14.89
C LYS A 212 -4.40 -10.62 -14.61
N THR A 213 -4.43 -11.30 -13.48
CA THR A 213 -3.45 -12.33 -13.12
C THR A 213 -3.86 -13.74 -13.59
N GLY A 214 -5.11 -13.93 -13.99
CA GLY A 214 -5.67 -15.24 -14.31
C GLY A 214 -5.87 -16.14 -13.08
N ALA A 215 -5.96 -15.54 -11.89
CA ALA A 215 -6.33 -16.23 -10.67
C ALA A 215 -7.86 -16.31 -10.54
N ALA A 216 -8.39 -17.34 -9.87
CA ALA A 216 -9.82 -17.38 -9.56
C ALA A 216 -10.14 -16.36 -8.47
N LEU A 217 -11.23 -15.59 -8.64
CA LEU A 217 -11.77 -14.78 -7.54
C LEU A 217 -12.55 -15.72 -6.62
N ALA A 218 -12.14 -15.80 -5.36
CA ALA A 218 -12.76 -16.67 -4.36
C ALA A 218 -13.36 -15.84 -3.21
N PHE A 219 -14.58 -16.16 -2.84
CA PHE A 219 -15.19 -15.74 -1.58
C PHE A 219 -14.87 -16.81 -0.51
N PRO A 220 -15.01 -16.51 0.80
CA PRO A 220 -14.72 -17.49 1.85
C PRO A 220 -15.46 -18.83 1.66
N GLU A 221 -16.73 -18.76 1.26
CA GLU A 221 -17.58 -19.92 1.01
C GLU A 221 -17.20 -20.76 -0.21
N ASP A 222 -16.36 -20.21 -1.10
CA ASP A 222 -15.82 -20.95 -2.26
C ASP A 222 -14.58 -21.78 -1.89
N LEU A 223 -14.04 -21.62 -0.67
CA LEU A 223 -12.85 -22.31 -0.22
C LEU A 223 -13.15 -23.28 0.92
N GLU A 224 -12.59 -24.47 0.81
CA GLU A 224 -12.63 -25.46 1.88
C GLU A 224 -11.26 -26.06 2.15
N VAL A 225 -11.03 -26.49 3.40
CA VAL A 225 -9.79 -27.16 3.82
C VAL A 225 -10.12 -28.61 4.16
N VAL A 226 -9.49 -29.53 3.43
CA VAL A 226 -9.62 -30.98 3.65
C VAL A 226 -8.23 -31.58 3.74
N ASP A 227 -7.95 -32.34 4.78
CA ASP A 227 -6.64 -32.99 5.03
C ASP A 227 -5.46 -31.99 4.91
N ASN A 228 -5.60 -30.82 5.52
CA ASN A 228 -4.63 -29.71 5.44
C ASN A 228 -4.32 -29.27 4.00
N LYS A 229 -5.28 -29.36 3.11
CA LYS A 229 -5.17 -28.88 1.73
C LYS A 229 -6.33 -27.97 1.42
N VAL A 230 -6.06 -26.85 0.73
CA VAL A 230 -7.08 -25.88 0.32
C VAL A 230 -7.63 -26.25 -1.04
N TYR A 231 -8.94 -26.20 -1.17
CA TYR A 231 -9.66 -26.42 -2.43
C TYR A 231 -10.60 -25.26 -2.73
N PHE A 232 -10.64 -24.89 -4.00
CA PHE A 232 -11.62 -23.96 -4.55
C PHE A 232 -12.77 -24.76 -5.17
N LEU A 233 -13.99 -24.44 -4.77
CA LEU A 233 -15.22 -25.02 -5.32
C LEU A 233 -15.71 -24.13 -6.44
N ASP A 234 -15.74 -24.64 -7.67
CA ASP A 234 -16.34 -23.89 -8.76
C ASP A 234 -17.88 -23.96 -8.71
N TYR A 235 -18.55 -23.17 -9.54
CA TYR A 235 -20.02 -23.13 -9.61
C TYR A 235 -20.68 -24.48 -9.96
N ALA A 236 -19.91 -25.43 -10.49
CA ALA A 236 -20.38 -26.81 -10.75
C ALA A 236 -20.12 -27.75 -9.55
N GLY A 237 -19.58 -27.23 -8.45
CA GLY A 237 -19.21 -28.01 -7.26
C GLY A 237 -17.94 -28.85 -7.43
N LYS A 238 -17.17 -28.62 -8.49
CA LYS A 238 -15.90 -29.31 -8.69
C LYS A 238 -14.80 -28.69 -7.85
N ARG A 239 -14.03 -29.54 -7.18
CA ARG A 239 -12.87 -29.13 -6.38
C ARG A 239 -11.64 -28.91 -7.25
N HIS A 240 -11.00 -27.78 -7.07
CA HIS A 240 -9.71 -27.45 -7.66
C HIS A 240 -8.70 -27.21 -6.52
N ARG A 241 -7.58 -27.93 -6.52
CA ARG A 241 -6.52 -27.73 -5.56
C ARG A 241 -5.99 -26.30 -5.66
N VAL A 242 -5.85 -25.63 -4.50
CA VAL A 242 -5.27 -24.29 -4.42
C VAL A 242 -3.82 -24.36 -3.98
N GLY A 243 -2.92 -23.83 -4.79
CA GLY A 243 -1.48 -23.78 -4.52
C GLY A 243 -1.04 -22.46 -3.87
N VAL A 244 -1.74 -21.36 -4.18
CA VAL A 244 -1.45 -20.06 -3.62
C VAL A 244 -2.72 -19.21 -3.47
N VAL A 245 -2.82 -18.52 -2.34
CA VAL A 245 -3.90 -17.57 -2.02
C VAL A 245 -3.32 -16.17 -1.94
N TYR A 246 -3.74 -15.26 -2.82
CA TYR A 246 -3.56 -13.84 -2.64
C TYR A 246 -4.70 -13.31 -1.78
N ARG A 247 -4.44 -13.12 -0.48
CA ARG A 247 -5.46 -12.70 0.47
C ARG A 247 -5.70 -11.19 0.40
N ARG A 248 -6.98 -10.81 0.49
CA ARG A 248 -7.42 -9.41 0.55
C ARG A 248 -8.20 -9.11 1.83
N LEU A 249 -7.87 -9.80 2.92
CA LEU A 249 -8.40 -9.61 4.26
C LEU A 249 -7.27 -9.68 5.28
N SER A 250 -7.44 -9.01 6.42
CA SER A 250 -6.45 -8.95 7.49
C SER A 250 -6.31 -10.30 8.20
N ASP A 251 -5.18 -10.46 8.90
CA ASP A 251 -4.80 -11.71 9.56
C ASP A 251 -5.85 -12.21 10.54
N GLU A 252 -6.38 -11.30 11.35
CA GLU A 252 -7.38 -11.61 12.39
C GLU A 252 -8.66 -12.25 11.84
N PHE A 253 -8.98 -11.98 10.56
CA PHE A 253 -10.16 -12.54 9.91
C PHE A 253 -9.86 -13.74 9.01
N LEU A 254 -8.57 -14.09 8.82
CA LEU A 254 -8.17 -15.07 7.82
C LEU A 254 -8.63 -16.49 8.15
N ASP A 255 -8.52 -16.88 9.43
CA ASP A 255 -8.88 -18.23 9.89
C ASP A 255 -9.55 -18.17 11.27
N PRO A 256 -10.87 -18.47 11.37
CA PRO A 256 -11.58 -18.43 12.65
C PRO A 256 -11.06 -19.45 13.68
N PHE A 257 -10.40 -20.52 13.24
CA PHE A 257 -9.84 -21.50 14.17
C PHE A 257 -8.49 -21.07 14.77
N ALA A 258 -7.82 -20.11 14.17
CA ALA A 258 -6.48 -19.70 14.59
C ALA A 258 -6.43 -18.28 15.16
N PHE A 259 -7.31 -17.40 14.71
CA PHE A 259 -7.29 -15.97 15.06
C PHE A 259 -8.59 -15.56 15.76
N ASN A 260 -9.49 -14.90 15.05
CA ASN A 260 -10.76 -14.44 15.60
C ASN A 260 -11.87 -15.47 15.34
N PRO A 261 -12.39 -16.15 16.39
CA PRO A 261 -13.44 -17.17 16.23
C PRO A 261 -14.77 -16.61 15.69
N ASP A 262 -15.00 -15.31 15.80
CA ASP A 262 -16.20 -14.65 15.29
C ASP A 262 -16.08 -14.24 13.81
N SER A 263 -14.95 -14.54 13.15
CA SER A 263 -14.75 -14.22 11.74
C SER A 263 -15.67 -15.05 10.86
N VAL A 264 -16.54 -14.36 10.11
CA VAL A 264 -17.42 -14.95 9.09
C VAL A 264 -16.91 -14.76 7.66
N ILE A 265 -15.74 -14.11 7.51
CA ILE A 265 -15.11 -13.79 6.22
C ILE A 265 -13.77 -14.50 6.02
N GLY A 266 -13.42 -15.42 6.92
CA GLY A 266 -12.22 -16.24 6.85
C GLY A 266 -12.48 -17.64 6.32
N VAL A 267 -11.41 -18.42 6.16
CA VAL A 267 -11.44 -19.82 5.69
C VAL A 267 -11.00 -20.73 6.84
N PRO A 268 -11.92 -21.48 7.46
CA PRO A 268 -11.58 -22.34 8.59
C PRO A 268 -10.50 -23.37 8.27
N GLY A 269 -9.41 -23.38 9.05
CA GLY A 269 -8.30 -24.32 8.92
C GLY A 269 -7.25 -23.94 7.87
N ILE A 270 -7.35 -22.79 7.24
CA ILE A 270 -6.37 -22.38 6.22
C ILE A 270 -4.96 -22.22 6.81
N LEU A 271 -4.84 -21.78 8.08
CA LEU A 271 -3.55 -21.66 8.74
C LEU A 271 -2.90 -23.05 8.97
N SER A 272 -3.69 -24.07 9.24
CA SER A 272 -3.18 -25.46 9.34
C SER A 272 -2.63 -25.93 8.02
N ALA A 273 -3.31 -25.67 6.90
CA ALA A 273 -2.83 -25.99 5.57
C ALA A 273 -1.55 -25.23 5.22
N TYR A 274 -1.47 -23.95 5.59
CA TYR A 274 -0.29 -23.10 5.42
C TYR A 274 0.90 -23.61 6.23
N ARG A 275 0.71 -23.93 7.52
CA ARG A 275 1.77 -24.50 8.40
C ARG A 275 2.26 -25.86 7.91
N ALA A 276 1.40 -26.64 7.29
CA ALA A 276 1.74 -27.92 6.69
C ALA A 276 2.50 -27.77 5.34
N GLY A 277 2.71 -26.53 4.86
CA GLY A 277 3.37 -26.27 3.59
C GLY A 277 2.55 -26.65 2.34
N ASN A 278 1.25 -26.81 2.50
CA ASN A 278 0.35 -27.28 1.45
C ASN A 278 -0.30 -26.15 0.64
N VAL A 279 -0.17 -24.91 1.08
CA VAL A 279 -0.64 -23.72 0.37
C VAL A 279 0.28 -22.55 0.72
N ALA A 280 0.56 -21.69 -0.23
CA ALA A 280 1.19 -20.41 0.02
C ALA A 280 0.13 -19.32 0.24
N ILE A 281 0.41 -18.34 1.12
CA ILE A 281 -0.44 -17.17 1.34
C ILE A 281 0.38 -15.91 1.09
N VAL A 282 -0.11 -15.06 0.22
CA VAL A 282 0.50 -13.78 -0.21
C VAL A 282 -0.43 -12.63 0.22
N ASN A 283 -0.02 -11.68 1.05
CA ASN A 283 1.19 -11.68 1.88
C ASN A 283 1.06 -12.70 3.02
N ALA A 284 2.21 -13.17 3.50
CA ALA A 284 2.22 -14.19 4.54
C ALA A 284 1.53 -13.70 5.83
N PRO A 285 0.83 -14.60 6.56
CA PRO A 285 0.27 -14.26 7.87
C PRO A 285 1.36 -13.77 8.84
N GLY A 286 1.00 -12.78 9.66
CA GLY A 286 1.91 -12.15 10.62
C GLY A 286 2.73 -10.99 10.06
N ASN A 287 2.68 -10.70 8.76
CA ASN A 287 3.44 -9.59 8.18
C ASN A 287 2.96 -8.21 8.67
N GLY A 288 1.76 -8.14 9.24
CA GLY A 288 1.22 -6.92 9.85
C GLY A 288 2.05 -6.37 11.02
N ALA A 289 2.96 -7.17 11.59
CA ALA A 289 3.89 -6.67 12.60
C ALA A 289 4.79 -5.54 12.06
N ALA A 290 5.07 -5.51 10.76
CA ALA A 290 5.84 -4.45 10.12
C ALA A 290 4.98 -3.24 9.65
N ASP A 291 3.65 -3.37 9.67
CA ASP A 291 2.68 -2.29 9.41
C ASP A 291 2.51 -1.33 10.60
N ASP A 292 2.98 -1.72 11.79
CA ASP A 292 2.84 -0.93 13.00
C ASP A 292 3.57 0.41 12.86
N LYS A 293 2.85 1.52 13.07
CA LYS A 293 3.41 2.87 12.95
C LYS A 293 4.59 3.12 13.88
N ALA A 294 4.68 2.39 15.00
CA ALA A 294 5.84 2.49 15.87
C ALA A 294 7.04 1.73 15.31
N VAL A 295 6.82 0.60 14.61
CA VAL A 295 7.89 -0.16 13.95
C VAL A 295 8.54 0.64 12.83
N TYR A 296 7.79 1.49 12.16
CA TYR A 296 8.30 2.45 11.18
C TYR A 296 9.52 3.26 11.68
N TYR A 297 9.52 3.66 12.95
CA TYR A 297 10.63 4.40 13.57
C TYR A 297 11.98 3.65 13.43
N PHE A 298 11.94 2.33 13.52
CA PHE A 298 13.15 1.49 13.52
C PHE A 298 13.61 1.07 12.12
N VAL A 299 12.89 1.40 11.05
CA VAL A 299 13.26 0.96 9.70
C VAL A 299 14.67 1.43 9.27
N PRO A 300 15.11 2.66 9.54
CA PRO A 300 16.49 3.06 9.28
C PRO A 300 17.53 2.19 10.00
N GLN A 301 17.25 1.81 11.24
CA GLN A 301 18.12 0.91 12.01
C GLN A 301 18.07 -0.53 11.47
N MET A 302 16.92 -1.01 10.99
CA MET A 302 16.77 -2.31 10.33
C MET A 302 17.60 -2.38 9.04
N ILE A 303 17.62 -1.32 8.24
CA ILE A 303 18.45 -1.23 7.04
C ILE A 303 19.92 -1.40 7.39
N LYS A 304 20.41 -0.67 8.41
CA LYS A 304 21.79 -0.81 8.88
C LYS A 304 22.08 -2.19 9.44
N TYR A 305 21.17 -2.73 10.24
CA TYR A 305 21.33 -4.01 10.92
C TYR A 305 21.35 -5.21 9.96
N TYR A 306 20.36 -5.30 9.07
CA TYR A 306 20.23 -6.46 8.19
C TYR A 306 21.00 -6.34 6.88
N LEU A 307 21.13 -5.13 6.34
CA LEU A 307 21.76 -4.92 5.04
C LEU A 307 23.18 -4.36 5.13
N GLY A 308 23.56 -3.77 6.27
CA GLY A 308 24.85 -3.07 6.42
C GLY A 308 24.94 -1.80 5.59
N GLU A 309 23.80 -1.19 5.26
CA GLU A 309 23.70 -0.05 4.35
C GLU A 309 23.18 1.20 5.07
N GLU A 310 23.46 2.38 4.54
CA GLU A 310 22.80 3.60 4.98
C GLU A 310 21.45 3.75 4.28
N PRO A 311 20.41 4.26 4.99
CA PRO A 311 19.09 4.48 4.40
C PRO A 311 19.14 5.47 3.23
N ILE A 312 18.57 5.08 2.10
CA ILE A 312 18.47 5.94 0.90
C ILE A 312 17.26 6.89 1.04
N LEU A 313 16.11 6.37 1.49
CA LEU A 313 14.91 7.18 1.71
C LEU A 313 14.83 7.64 3.17
N ASN A 314 14.38 8.87 3.36
CA ASN A 314 14.20 9.45 4.67
C ASN A 314 12.85 9.06 5.29
N ASN A 315 12.87 8.74 6.58
CA ASN A 315 11.67 8.77 7.40
C ASN A 315 11.33 10.22 7.77
N ALA A 316 10.04 10.56 7.90
CA ALA A 316 9.68 11.76 8.64
C ALA A 316 10.27 11.68 10.05
N PRO A 317 10.93 12.72 10.56
CA PRO A 317 11.47 12.72 11.91
C PRO A 317 10.38 12.35 12.92
N THR A 318 10.61 11.30 13.69
CA THR A 318 9.59 10.66 14.52
C THR A 318 10.08 10.58 15.96
N TYR A 319 9.18 10.86 16.89
CA TYR A 319 9.35 10.76 18.32
C TYR A 319 8.48 9.63 18.88
N MET A 320 9.04 8.89 19.83
CA MET A 320 8.43 7.73 20.46
C MET A 320 8.10 8.04 21.92
N PRO A 321 6.85 8.40 22.29
CA PRO A 321 6.49 8.81 23.65
C PRO A 321 6.76 7.75 24.72
N MET A 322 6.95 6.49 24.35
CA MET A 322 7.41 5.45 25.26
C MET A 322 8.79 5.75 25.85
N PHE A 323 9.67 6.40 25.10
CA PHE A 323 10.94 6.92 25.58
C PHE A 323 10.72 8.24 26.31
N GLU A 324 11.25 8.37 27.54
CA GLU A 324 11.00 9.54 28.39
C GLU A 324 11.43 10.86 27.76
N ALA A 325 12.58 10.88 27.07
CA ALA A 325 13.09 12.06 26.39
C ALA A 325 12.15 12.53 25.28
N ASP A 326 11.72 11.60 24.43
CA ASP A 326 10.78 11.87 23.33
C ASP A 326 9.41 12.29 23.84
N ARG A 327 8.92 11.66 24.92
CA ARG A 327 7.66 12.04 25.53
C ARG A 327 7.65 13.46 26.05
N LYS A 328 8.75 13.90 26.67
CA LYS A 328 8.91 15.30 27.11
C LYS A 328 8.87 16.25 25.93
N GLU A 329 9.59 15.91 24.85
CA GLU A 329 9.62 16.71 23.62
C GLU A 329 8.23 16.81 22.98
N VAL A 330 7.51 15.68 22.84
CA VAL A 330 6.16 15.63 22.27
C VAL A 330 5.19 16.47 23.09
N LEU A 331 5.20 16.36 24.42
CA LEU A 331 4.31 17.12 25.28
C LEU A 331 4.58 18.63 25.21
N ASN A 332 5.85 19.04 25.08
CA ASN A 332 6.24 20.44 24.97
C ASN A 332 5.91 21.04 23.60
N ARG A 333 6.03 20.27 22.52
CA ARG A 333 5.87 20.72 21.14
C ARG A 333 4.62 20.18 20.46
N MET A 334 3.67 19.67 21.22
CA MET A 334 2.48 19.01 20.67
C MET A 334 1.77 19.85 19.58
N GLY A 335 1.71 21.17 19.75
CA GLY A 335 1.11 22.08 18.77
C GLY A 335 1.82 22.16 17.41
N GLU A 336 3.06 21.69 17.31
CA GLU A 336 3.88 21.71 16.10
C GLU A 336 3.96 20.35 15.40
N LEU A 337 3.50 19.28 16.05
CA LEU A 337 3.68 17.90 15.62
C LEU A 337 2.38 17.29 15.08
N VAL A 338 2.55 16.22 14.31
CA VAL A 338 1.47 15.28 13.94
C VAL A 338 1.52 14.11 14.91
N ILE A 339 0.45 13.90 15.66
CA ILE A 339 0.31 12.79 16.60
C ILE A 339 -0.49 11.69 15.91
N LYS A 340 0.02 10.46 15.96
CA LYS A 340 -0.63 9.30 15.36
C LYS A 340 -0.88 8.22 16.40
N ASP A 341 -2.12 7.74 16.46
CA ASP A 341 -2.48 6.54 17.22
C ASP A 341 -2.07 5.31 16.40
N VAL A 342 -1.24 4.42 16.97
CA VAL A 342 -0.70 3.25 16.26
C VAL A 342 -1.75 2.17 16.04
N ALA A 343 -2.84 2.17 16.79
CA ALA A 343 -3.93 1.21 16.66
C ALA A 343 -4.91 1.58 15.53
N GLU A 344 -4.91 2.83 15.08
CA GLU A 344 -5.84 3.32 14.07
C GLU A 344 -5.22 3.27 12.66
N ALA A 345 -6.06 2.96 11.66
CA ALA A 345 -5.68 2.88 10.25
C ALA A 345 -6.51 3.86 9.39
N GLY A 346 -6.14 4.03 8.12
CA GLY A 346 -6.94 4.80 7.17
C GLY A 346 -6.99 6.31 7.44
N GLY A 347 -5.99 6.88 8.14
CA GLY A 347 -5.94 8.30 8.51
C GLY A 347 -6.84 8.66 9.71
N TYR A 348 -7.56 7.71 10.27
CA TYR A 348 -8.19 7.85 11.57
C TYR A 348 -7.09 7.83 12.64
N GLY A 349 -7.25 8.63 13.69
CA GLY A 349 -6.22 8.74 14.74
C GLY A 349 -4.98 9.57 14.35
N VAL A 350 -4.99 10.25 13.21
CA VAL A 350 -3.96 11.23 12.83
C VAL A 350 -4.44 12.63 13.22
N VAL A 351 -3.72 13.26 14.12
CA VAL A 351 -4.09 14.56 14.69
C VAL A 351 -2.95 15.55 14.49
N PHE A 352 -3.22 16.65 13.82
CA PHE A 352 -2.32 17.80 13.77
C PHE A 352 -2.47 18.59 15.06
N GLY A 353 -1.42 18.68 15.86
CA GLY A 353 -1.46 19.39 17.13
C GLY A 353 -1.82 20.88 17.00
N SER A 354 -1.51 21.49 15.85
CA SER A 354 -1.90 22.87 15.52
C SER A 354 -3.43 23.07 15.39
N SER A 355 -4.18 22.00 15.11
CA SER A 355 -5.65 22.06 14.97
C SER A 355 -6.41 21.90 16.29
N LEU A 356 -5.71 21.55 17.37
CA LEU A 356 -6.31 21.30 18.68
C LEU A 356 -6.43 22.61 19.49
N ASP A 357 -7.56 22.78 20.16
CA ASP A 357 -7.68 23.78 21.23
C ASP A 357 -6.95 23.34 22.52
N ALA A 358 -6.94 24.17 23.53
CA ALA A 358 -6.22 23.90 24.77
C ALA A 358 -6.76 22.67 25.52
N ALA A 359 -8.09 22.48 25.54
CA ALA A 359 -8.72 21.35 26.22
C ALA A 359 -8.42 20.03 25.53
N ALA A 360 -8.53 19.99 24.21
CA ALA A 360 -8.20 18.81 23.40
C ALA A 360 -6.71 18.44 23.48
N ARG A 361 -5.82 19.43 23.56
CA ARG A 361 -4.38 19.19 23.79
C ARG A 361 -4.12 18.58 25.15
N GLU A 362 -4.77 19.07 26.20
CA GLU A 362 -4.63 18.53 27.54
C GLU A 362 -5.15 17.09 27.62
N GLU A 363 -6.30 16.80 27.02
CA GLU A 363 -6.84 15.45 26.95
C GLU A 363 -5.87 14.49 26.22
N LEU A 364 -5.38 14.89 25.05
CA LEU A 364 -4.41 14.09 24.28
C LEU A 364 -3.10 13.90 25.06
N ALA A 365 -2.61 14.95 25.75
CA ALA A 365 -1.42 14.86 26.58
C ALA A 365 -1.57 13.84 27.73
N ASN A 366 -2.75 13.78 28.33
CA ASN A 366 -3.05 12.79 29.39
C ASN A 366 -3.09 11.37 28.82
N ARG A 367 -3.74 11.16 27.67
CA ARG A 367 -3.74 9.85 26.98
C ARG A 367 -2.33 9.41 26.61
N ILE A 368 -1.46 10.29 26.12
CA ILE A 368 -0.05 9.97 25.80
C ILE A 368 0.72 9.58 27.06
N LYS A 369 0.46 10.20 28.23
CA LYS A 369 1.11 9.83 29.49
C LYS A 369 0.64 8.48 30.01
N GLU A 370 -0.64 8.16 29.86
CA GLU A 370 -1.27 6.92 30.32
C GLU A 370 -0.89 5.74 29.41
N GLU A 371 -0.88 5.93 28.08
CA GLU A 371 -0.65 4.89 27.08
C GLU A 371 0.46 5.30 26.08
N PRO A 372 1.72 5.53 26.55
CA PRO A 372 2.76 6.12 25.69
C PRO A 372 3.15 5.23 24.49
N ARG A 373 3.01 3.91 24.57
CA ARG A 373 3.24 2.94 23.50
C ARG A 373 2.25 3.11 22.34
N ARG A 374 1.07 3.61 22.64
CA ARG A 374 -0.02 3.77 21.68
C ARG A 374 0.17 4.91 20.71
N PHE A 375 1.10 5.82 20.97
CA PHE A 375 1.29 7.02 20.17
C PHE A 375 2.69 7.13 19.60
N ILE A 376 2.78 7.71 18.39
CA ILE A 376 3.98 8.30 17.85
C ILE A 376 3.70 9.76 17.50
N ALA A 377 4.73 10.58 17.47
CA ALA A 377 4.64 11.95 16.98
C ALA A 377 5.66 12.18 15.88
N GLN A 378 5.30 12.95 14.88
CA GLN A 378 6.16 13.23 13.73
C GLN A 378 6.23 14.73 13.47
N GLU A 379 7.39 15.19 12.95
CA GLU A 379 7.49 16.53 12.39
C GLU A 379 6.53 16.69 11.21
N VAL A 380 5.93 17.85 11.09
CA VAL A 380 5.06 18.18 9.94
C VAL A 380 5.94 18.38 8.71
N ILE A 381 5.91 17.45 7.79
CA ILE A 381 6.55 17.64 6.49
C ILE A 381 5.71 18.60 5.65
N GLN A 382 6.31 19.69 5.19
CA GLN A 382 5.66 20.60 4.27
C GLN A 382 5.64 19.97 2.87
N PHE A 383 4.47 19.46 2.47
CA PHE A 383 4.29 18.83 1.17
C PHE A 383 4.30 19.87 0.06
N ARG A 384 4.93 19.51 -1.05
CA ARG A 384 4.76 20.21 -2.30
C ARG A 384 3.30 20.12 -2.77
N ASP A 385 2.72 21.26 -3.16
CA ASP A 385 1.42 21.28 -3.80
C ASP A 385 1.51 20.80 -5.25
N ILE A 386 0.48 20.10 -5.69
CA ILE A 386 0.33 19.62 -7.06
C ILE A 386 -1.03 20.11 -7.58
N ASP A 387 -1.05 20.61 -8.81
CA ASP A 387 -2.28 21.03 -9.45
C ASP A 387 -3.23 19.86 -9.67
N VAL A 388 -4.48 20.07 -9.25
CA VAL A 388 -5.58 19.10 -9.37
C VAL A 388 -6.77 19.80 -10.01
N VAL A 389 -7.40 19.14 -10.96
CA VAL A 389 -8.66 19.61 -11.54
C VAL A 389 -9.80 19.31 -10.59
N ASP A 390 -10.46 20.34 -10.08
CA ASP A 390 -11.63 20.15 -9.24
C ASP A 390 -12.72 19.39 -10.02
N PRO A 391 -13.21 18.26 -9.51
CA PRO A 391 -14.17 17.42 -10.23
C PRO A 391 -15.53 18.11 -10.46
N LYS A 392 -15.86 19.13 -9.67
CA LYS A 392 -17.13 19.85 -9.76
C LYS A 392 -17.03 21.07 -10.68
N THR A 393 -16.02 21.91 -10.47
CA THR A 393 -15.88 23.18 -11.19
C THR A 393 -15.07 23.03 -12.48
N GLY A 394 -14.16 22.06 -12.57
CA GLY A 394 -13.22 21.90 -13.66
C GLY A 394 -12.03 22.86 -13.60
N GLU A 395 -11.92 23.65 -12.54
CA GLU A 395 -10.82 24.57 -12.32
C GLU A 395 -9.61 23.87 -11.72
N MET A 396 -8.41 24.35 -12.07
CA MET A 396 -7.17 23.87 -11.47
C MET A 396 -6.96 24.52 -10.09
N SER A 397 -6.63 23.72 -9.09
CA SER A 397 -6.30 24.22 -7.74
C SER A 397 -5.17 23.39 -7.13
N PRO A 398 -4.28 24.04 -6.35
CA PRO A 398 -3.22 23.34 -5.64
C PRO A 398 -3.80 22.44 -4.54
N ARG A 399 -3.30 21.21 -4.45
CA ARG A 399 -3.69 20.21 -3.45
C ARG A 399 -2.47 19.52 -2.90
N LYS A 400 -2.55 19.14 -1.64
CA LYS A 400 -1.59 18.21 -1.05
C LYS A 400 -1.80 16.82 -1.63
N CYS A 401 -0.71 16.18 -2.04
CA CYS A 401 -0.72 14.85 -2.65
C CYS A 401 0.33 13.96 -2.00
N ASP A 402 0.01 12.69 -1.91
CA ASP A 402 0.97 11.62 -1.61
C ASP A 402 1.11 10.66 -2.80
N LEU A 403 2.04 9.73 -2.68
CA LEU A 403 2.25 8.64 -3.61
C LEU A 403 2.30 7.33 -2.84
N ARG A 404 1.38 6.41 -3.14
CA ARG A 404 1.57 5.01 -2.76
C ARG A 404 2.34 4.31 -3.87
N ALA A 405 3.62 4.04 -3.60
CA ALA A 405 4.46 3.22 -4.47
C ALA A 405 4.25 1.74 -4.13
N PHE A 406 4.31 0.87 -5.14
CA PHE A 406 4.14 -0.56 -4.95
C PHE A 406 5.43 -1.31 -5.24
N VAL A 407 5.82 -2.17 -4.31
CA VAL A 407 6.96 -3.08 -4.44
C VAL A 407 6.44 -4.51 -4.47
N VAL A 408 6.92 -5.29 -5.44
CA VAL A 408 6.55 -6.70 -5.60
C VAL A 408 7.80 -7.55 -5.42
N THR A 409 7.79 -8.40 -4.40
CA THR A 409 8.89 -9.29 -4.05
C THR A 409 8.51 -10.75 -4.35
N GLY A 410 9.25 -11.35 -5.27
CA GLY A 410 9.25 -12.78 -5.55
C GLY A 410 10.68 -13.28 -5.51
N LYS A 411 11.15 -13.96 -6.57
CA LYS A 411 12.57 -14.31 -6.70
C LYS A 411 13.48 -13.08 -6.64
N ASN A 412 12.99 -11.94 -7.17
CA ASN A 412 13.62 -10.63 -7.13
C ASN A 412 12.61 -9.59 -6.63
N THR A 413 13.12 -8.49 -6.11
CA THR A 413 12.30 -7.33 -5.69
C THR A 413 12.19 -6.33 -6.83
N HIS A 414 10.97 -5.96 -7.21
CA HIS A 414 10.65 -5.02 -8.27
C HIS A 414 9.80 -3.88 -7.74
N VAL A 415 10.15 -2.66 -8.09
CA VAL A 415 9.28 -1.49 -7.86
C VAL A 415 8.49 -1.24 -9.14
N TRP A 416 7.19 -1.11 -9.01
CA TRP A 416 6.30 -0.88 -10.16
C TRP A 416 6.46 0.54 -10.69
N TYR A 417 6.69 0.69 -12.00
CA TYR A 417 6.89 1.98 -12.70
C TYR A 417 5.61 2.81 -12.81
N SER A 418 4.92 2.96 -11.69
CA SER A 418 3.75 3.78 -11.48
C SER A 418 3.49 3.88 -9.99
N GLY A 419 2.31 4.30 -9.59
CA GLY A 419 1.84 4.35 -8.22
C GLY A 419 0.48 5.01 -8.15
N LEU A 420 -0.17 4.90 -7.01
CA LEU A 420 -1.40 5.60 -6.75
C LEU A 420 -1.08 6.98 -6.15
N THR A 421 -1.11 8.03 -6.95
CA THR A 421 -1.11 9.40 -6.40
C THR A 421 -2.50 9.73 -5.89
N ARG A 422 -2.60 10.02 -4.59
CA ARG A 422 -3.84 10.49 -3.96
C ARG A 422 -3.75 11.99 -3.73
N TYR A 423 -4.90 12.66 -3.71
CA TYR A 423 -4.96 14.10 -3.41
C TYR A 423 -6.03 14.41 -2.38
N SER A 424 -5.80 15.48 -1.61
CA SER A 424 -6.71 15.93 -0.56
C SER A 424 -8.03 16.45 -1.14
N SER A 425 -9.13 16.24 -0.42
CA SER A 425 -10.48 16.62 -0.86
C SER A 425 -10.68 18.11 -1.02
N VAL A 426 -9.96 18.93 -0.23
CA VAL A 426 -10.04 20.39 -0.26
C VAL A 426 -8.64 21.02 -0.27
N PRO A 427 -8.47 22.25 -0.82
CA PRO A 427 -7.20 22.97 -0.77
C PRO A 427 -6.72 23.18 0.67
N GLY A 428 -5.40 23.07 0.88
CA GLY A 428 -4.77 23.30 2.18
C GLY A 428 -4.92 22.18 3.21
N GLN A 429 -5.73 21.16 2.94
CA GLN A 429 -5.86 20.01 3.83
C GLN A 429 -4.61 19.14 3.74
N MET A 430 -3.93 18.93 4.87
CA MET A 430 -2.71 18.12 4.94
C MET A 430 -2.96 16.61 4.94
N ILE A 431 -4.13 16.16 5.40
CA ILE A 431 -4.49 14.74 5.39
C ILE A 431 -4.90 14.35 3.98
N VAL A 432 -4.12 13.47 3.38
CA VAL A 432 -4.40 12.89 2.07
C VAL A 432 -4.87 11.46 2.29
N ASN A 433 -6.17 11.22 2.11
CA ASN A 433 -6.73 9.88 2.28
C ASN A 433 -7.99 9.68 1.44
N SER A 434 -8.06 8.55 0.76
CA SER A 434 -9.24 8.13 0.00
C SER A 434 -10.47 7.91 0.88
N SER A 435 -10.27 7.44 2.12
CA SER A 435 -11.36 7.20 3.08
C SER A 435 -12.04 8.49 3.54
N GLN A 436 -11.35 9.63 3.47
CA GLN A 436 -11.88 10.95 3.86
C GLN A 436 -12.36 11.80 2.68
N GLY A 437 -12.60 11.20 1.54
CA GLY A 437 -13.18 11.88 0.40
C GLY A 437 -12.19 12.35 -0.67
N GLY A 438 -10.90 12.17 -0.49
CA GLY A 438 -9.87 12.44 -1.48
C GLY A 438 -10.07 11.64 -2.77
N GLY A 439 -9.40 12.06 -3.82
CA GLY A 439 -9.39 11.40 -5.13
C GLY A 439 -8.02 10.88 -5.50
N PHE A 440 -7.90 10.43 -6.74
CA PHE A 440 -6.63 9.94 -7.27
C PHE A 440 -6.31 10.51 -8.65
N LYS A 441 -5.06 10.43 -9.02
CA LYS A 441 -4.53 10.71 -10.34
C LYS A 441 -3.52 9.62 -10.75
N ASP A 442 -3.32 9.47 -12.05
CA ASP A 442 -2.29 8.57 -12.55
C ASP A 442 -0.89 9.11 -12.24
N THR A 443 0.07 8.20 -12.11
CA THR A 443 1.48 8.53 -11.89
C THR A 443 2.29 8.11 -13.12
N TRP A 444 2.86 9.08 -13.81
CA TRP A 444 3.68 8.87 -15.00
C TRP A 444 5.16 8.97 -14.65
N VAL A 445 5.83 7.84 -14.69
CA VAL A 445 7.30 7.78 -14.61
C VAL A 445 7.84 7.92 -16.00
N LEU A 446 8.62 8.97 -16.26
CA LEU A 446 9.21 9.18 -17.58
C LEU A 446 10.31 8.16 -17.86
N ALA A 447 10.48 7.80 -19.11
CA ALA A 447 11.60 6.98 -19.55
C ALA A 447 12.87 7.84 -19.74
N PRO A 448 14.07 7.28 -19.56
CA PRO A 448 15.31 8.02 -19.73
C PRO A 448 15.44 8.63 -21.15
N GLU A 449 16.09 9.79 -21.25
CA GLU A 449 16.30 10.48 -22.54
C GLU A 449 17.23 9.73 -23.48
N SER A 450 18.22 9.03 -22.95
CA SER A 450 19.21 8.24 -23.69
C SER A 450 18.80 6.79 -23.83
N GLY A 451 18.17 6.48 -24.94
CA GLY A 451 17.78 5.12 -25.30
C GLY A 451 17.04 5.09 -26.62
N MET A 452 17.66 5.59 -27.70
CA MET A 452 17.27 5.18 -29.06
C MET A 452 17.64 3.71 -29.25
N ASN A 453 16.96 2.80 -28.59
CA ASN A 453 16.80 1.46 -29.10
C ASN A 453 15.70 1.55 -30.15
N THR A 454 16.11 1.69 -31.38
CA THR A 454 15.30 1.49 -32.58
C THR A 454 14.49 0.22 -32.41
N VAL A 455 13.18 0.39 -32.20
CA VAL A 455 12.24 -0.71 -32.38
C VAL A 455 12.44 -1.20 -33.80
N PRO A 456 12.77 -2.49 -34.02
CA PRO A 456 12.87 -3.01 -35.37
C PRO A 456 11.54 -2.78 -36.07
N LYS A 457 11.55 -2.03 -37.16
CA LYS A 457 10.37 -1.90 -38.02
C LYS A 457 9.99 -3.33 -38.44
N ARG A 458 8.94 -3.88 -37.82
CA ARG A 458 8.30 -5.07 -38.36
C ARG A 458 7.87 -4.74 -39.78
N ARG A 459 8.55 -5.30 -40.77
CA ARG A 459 8.06 -5.35 -42.14
C ARG A 459 6.82 -6.24 -42.12
N TRP A 460 5.71 -5.69 -42.56
CA TRP A 460 4.48 -6.40 -42.87
C TRP A 460 4.69 -7.30 -44.07
#